data_2ab596d01a19bf92ff1e7a4379f8549e
#
_entry.id   2ab596d01a19bf92ff1e7a4379f8549e
#
_cell.length_a   1.000
_cell.length_b   1.000
_cell.length_c   1.000
_cell.angle_alpha   90.00
_cell.angle_beta   90.00
_cell.angle_gamma   90.00
#
_symmetry.space_group_name_H-M   'P 1'
#
loop_
_entity.id
_entity.type
_entity.pdbx_description
1 polymer ?
#
loop_
_entity_poly.entity_id
_entity_poly.type
_entity_poly.pdbx_seq_one_letter_code
_entity_poly.pdbx_strand_id
1 'polypeptide(L)'
;SMIGILGEDCSRIDIHFTEVRKMDNKEYEIKGASRTRLTLICLLKGNIYIDSISSCSQMMKSECMEVDGFIYGHYSFAEYGDKRYSGVFSGFFKQGYRVNGQQIEKGRNEMAELRLNLAEYRGNWRSANGLIKICSWADEVIPDTPVNFCLFNDAGE
;
A
#
# COMPACT_ATOMS: atom_id res chain seq x y z
N SER A 1 -0.36 -9.39 1.89
CA SER A 1 -1.49 -8.60 2.40
C SER A 1 -0.96 -7.38 3.12
N MET A 2 -1.63 -6.26 2.98
CA MET A 2 -1.27 -5.01 3.63
C MET A 2 -2.47 -4.53 4.45
N ILE A 3 -2.20 -3.87 5.56
CA ILE A 3 -3.23 -3.35 6.46
C ILE A 3 -3.19 -1.82 6.43
N GLY A 4 -4.33 -1.20 6.50
CA GLY A 4 -4.42 0.25 6.48
C GLY A 4 -5.64 0.79 7.21
N ILE A 5 -5.78 2.10 7.06
CA ILE A 5 -6.90 2.88 7.61
C ILE A 5 -7.60 3.65 6.49
N LEU A 6 -8.89 3.83 6.66
CA LEU A 6 -9.76 4.53 5.74
C LEU A 6 -10.62 5.53 6.50
N GLY A 7 -10.52 6.81 6.10
CA GLY A 7 -11.33 7.90 6.66
C GLY A 7 -10.84 8.44 7.99
N GLU A 8 -11.48 9.49 8.47
CA GLU A 8 -11.17 10.15 9.75
C GLU A 8 -11.48 9.28 10.96
N ASP A 9 -12.42 8.36 10.82
CA ASP A 9 -12.77 7.37 11.85
C ASP A 9 -11.77 6.22 11.93
N CYS A 10 -10.69 6.24 11.11
CA CYS A 10 -9.65 5.24 11.06
C CYS A 10 -10.18 3.81 10.90
N SER A 11 -11.21 3.62 10.11
CA SER A 11 -11.73 2.28 9.82
C SER A 11 -10.66 1.40 9.19
N ARG A 12 -10.48 0.20 9.70
CA ARG A 12 -9.50 -0.77 9.16
C ARG A 12 -9.84 -1.14 7.72
N ILE A 13 -8.81 -1.18 6.88
CA ILE A 13 -8.86 -1.72 5.54
C ILE A 13 -7.73 -2.74 5.35
N ASP A 14 -8.04 -3.85 4.70
CA ASP A 14 -7.06 -4.84 4.26
C ASP A 14 -6.98 -4.80 2.73
N ILE A 15 -5.78 -4.70 2.18
CA ILE A 15 -5.52 -4.71 0.75
C ILE A 15 -4.68 -5.94 0.41
N HIS A 16 -5.12 -6.70 -0.58
CA HIS A 16 -4.43 -7.90 -1.05
C HIS A 16 -4.31 -7.88 -2.57
N PHE A 17 -3.08 -7.88 -3.08
CA PHE A 17 -2.81 -8.04 -4.50
C PHE A 17 -2.75 -9.52 -4.85
N THR A 18 -3.55 -9.95 -5.81
CA THR A 18 -3.60 -11.33 -6.30
C THR A 18 -2.79 -11.52 -7.57
N GLU A 19 -2.65 -10.47 -8.37
CA GLU A 19 -1.91 -10.49 -9.62
C GLU A 19 -1.20 -9.15 -9.84
N VAL A 20 0.06 -9.22 -10.23
CA VAL A 20 0.89 -8.08 -10.61
C VAL A 20 1.49 -8.38 -11.97
N ARG A 21 1.12 -7.62 -12.97
CA ARG A 21 1.59 -7.80 -14.35
C ARG A 21 2.36 -6.58 -14.84
N LYS A 22 3.61 -6.79 -15.24
CA LYS A 22 4.44 -5.75 -15.85
C LYS A 22 3.91 -5.42 -17.23
N MET A 23 3.54 -4.15 -17.47
CA MET A 23 3.10 -3.64 -18.76
C MET A 23 4.27 -3.11 -19.56
N ASP A 24 5.13 -2.30 -18.92
CA ASP A 24 6.38 -1.77 -19.44
C ASP A 24 7.35 -1.48 -18.29
N ASN A 25 8.41 -0.71 -18.51
CA ASN A 25 9.41 -0.41 -17.48
C ASN A 25 8.91 0.51 -16.37
N LYS A 26 7.76 1.17 -16.54
CA LYS A 26 7.21 2.15 -15.59
C LYS A 26 5.81 1.83 -15.12
N GLU A 27 5.12 0.88 -15.75
CA GLU A 27 3.72 0.59 -15.48
C GLU A 27 3.49 -0.87 -15.15
N TYR A 28 2.71 -1.11 -14.11
CA TYR A 28 2.26 -2.43 -13.68
C TYR A 28 0.75 -2.45 -13.53
N GLU A 29 0.10 -3.45 -14.09
CA GLU A 29 -1.32 -3.73 -13.84
C GLU A 29 -1.46 -4.56 -12.58
N ILE A 30 -2.39 -4.17 -11.72
CA ILE A 30 -2.68 -4.82 -10.44
C ILE A 30 -4.11 -5.35 -10.46
N LYS A 31 -4.29 -6.57 -9.97
CA LYS A 31 -5.58 -7.09 -9.54
C LYS A 31 -5.49 -7.51 -8.09
N GLY A 32 -6.58 -7.41 -7.36
CA GLY A 32 -6.60 -7.75 -5.96
C GLY A 32 -7.99 -7.62 -5.35
N ALA A 33 -7.99 -7.43 -4.04
CA ALA A 33 -9.19 -7.20 -3.27
C ALA A 33 -8.93 -6.22 -2.13
N SER A 34 -9.93 -5.43 -1.80
CA SER A 34 -10.02 -4.66 -0.57
C SER A 34 -11.04 -5.29 0.36
N ARG A 35 -10.79 -5.23 1.65
CA ARG A 35 -11.75 -5.64 2.68
C ARG A 35 -11.87 -4.53 3.71
N THR A 36 -13.05 -3.97 3.82
CA THR A 36 -13.42 -3.02 4.87
C THR A 36 -14.42 -3.69 5.80
N ARG A 37 -14.23 -3.53 7.12
CA ARG A 37 -15.00 -4.27 8.13
C ARG A 37 -15.00 -5.78 7.83
N LEU A 38 -15.32 -6.62 8.73
CA LEU A 38 -15.13 -8.08 8.64
C LEU A 38 -15.84 -8.80 7.46
N THR A 39 -16.70 -8.14 6.72
CA THR A 39 -17.62 -8.80 5.79
C THR A 39 -17.65 -8.26 4.36
N LEU A 40 -17.18 -7.04 4.13
CA LEU A 40 -17.28 -6.42 2.80
C LEU A 40 -15.97 -6.58 2.01
N ILE A 41 -16.01 -7.42 0.98
CA ILE A 41 -14.90 -7.65 0.07
C ILE A 41 -15.25 -7.05 -1.28
N CYS A 42 -14.38 -6.15 -1.78
CA CYS A 42 -14.47 -5.60 -3.13
C CYS A 42 -13.27 -6.04 -3.95
N LEU A 43 -13.49 -6.44 -5.18
CA LEU A 43 -12.41 -6.73 -6.11
C LEU A 43 -11.77 -5.41 -6.58
N LEU A 44 -10.45 -5.43 -6.76
CA LEU A 44 -9.66 -4.30 -7.20
C LEU A 44 -9.03 -4.56 -8.56
N LYS A 45 -8.99 -3.54 -9.38
CA LYS A 45 -8.19 -3.51 -10.61
C LYS A 45 -7.64 -2.11 -10.85
N GLY A 46 -6.40 -2.02 -11.28
CA GLY A 46 -5.80 -0.74 -11.62
C GLY A 46 -4.33 -0.84 -11.94
N ASN A 47 -3.65 0.27 -11.80
CA ASN A 47 -2.26 0.41 -12.25
C ASN A 47 -1.40 1.08 -11.19
N ILE A 48 -0.13 0.70 -11.20
CA ILE A 48 0.97 1.36 -10.52
C ILE A 48 1.89 1.95 -11.59
N TYR A 49 2.28 3.20 -11.38
CA TYR A 49 3.23 3.92 -12.25
C TYR A 49 4.47 4.30 -11.46
N ILE A 50 5.64 3.93 -11.96
CA ILE A 50 6.92 4.28 -11.34
C ILE A 50 7.34 5.68 -11.80
N ASP A 51 7.52 6.60 -10.85
CA ASP A 51 7.95 7.97 -11.12
C ASP A 51 9.46 8.12 -10.97
N SER A 52 10.05 7.49 -9.94
CA SER A 52 11.49 7.53 -9.69
C SER A 52 11.99 6.32 -8.92
N ILE A 53 13.29 6.06 -9.04
CA ILE A 53 14.01 5.01 -8.30
C ILE A 53 15.21 5.67 -7.65
N SER A 54 15.38 5.49 -6.34
CA SER A 54 16.54 5.94 -5.61
C SER A 54 17.40 4.76 -5.14
N SER A 55 18.70 4.97 -5.11
CA SER A 55 19.68 4.02 -4.62
C SER A 55 20.11 4.36 -3.20
N CYS A 56 20.33 3.36 -2.37
CA CYS A 56 20.83 3.53 -0.99
C CYS A 56 22.26 4.07 -0.89
N SER A 57 23.01 4.09 -1.97
CA SER A 57 24.31 4.79 -2.02
C SER A 57 24.17 6.31 -1.88
N GLN A 58 22.96 6.87 -2.11
CA GLN A 58 22.64 8.29 -2.05
C GLN A 58 21.77 8.66 -0.84
N MET A 59 21.39 7.69 0.00
CA MET A 59 20.48 7.87 1.12
C MET A 59 21.21 7.65 2.46
N MET A 60 20.59 8.08 3.57
CA MET A 60 21.10 7.80 4.90
C MET A 60 21.06 6.29 5.19
N LYS A 61 22.14 5.73 5.72
CA LYS A 61 22.27 4.29 6.01
C LYS A 61 21.16 3.71 6.89
N SER A 62 20.54 4.53 7.75
CA SER A 62 19.46 4.09 8.64
C SER A 62 18.18 3.70 7.90
N GLU A 63 17.95 4.25 6.70
CA GLU A 63 16.77 3.92 5.88
C GLU A 63 16.98 2.71 4.97
N CYS A 64 18.22 2.27 4.83
CA CYS A 64 18.65 1.30 3.84
C CYS A 64 19.15 -0.04 4.41
N MET A 65 18.83 -0.37 5.66
CA MET A 65 19.43 -1.54 6.32
C MET A 65 19.12 -2.87 5.64
N GLU A 66 18.02 -2.97 4.89
CA GLU A 66 17.57 -4.23 4.27
C GLU A 66 17.16 -4.11 2.79
N VAL A 67 17.40 -2.94 2.20
CA VAL A 67 17.06 -2.67 0.81
C VAL A 67 18.23 -2.03 0.08
N ASP A 68 18.28 -2.18 -1.23
CA ASP A 68 19.24 -1.50 -2.10
C ASP A 68 18.76 -0.13 -2.55
N GLY A 69 17.49 0.15 -2.36
CA GLY A 69 16.86 1.43 -2.65
C GLY A 69 15.35 1.39 -2.57
N PHE A 70 14.72 2.48 -3.01
CA PHE A 70 13.28 2.61 -3.03
C PHE A 70 12.76 3.02 -4.41
N ILE A 71 11.60 2.48 -4.74
CA ILE A 71 10.80 2.86 -5.89
C ILE A 71 9.69 3.76 -5.39
N TYR A 72 9.52 4.92 -6.02
CA TYR A 72 8.44 5.88 -5.76
C TYR A 72 7.56 5.98 -7.00
N GLY A 73 6.28 6.12 -6.77
CA GLY A 73 5.34 6.30 -7.86
C GLY A 73 3.95 6.66 -7.37
N HIS A 74 3.00 6.52 -8.28
CA HIS A 74 1.59 6.76 -8.00
C HIS A 74 0.76 5.56 -8.45
N TYR A 75 -0.44 5.46 -7.91
CA TYR A 75 -1.34 4.35 -8.19
C TYR A 75 -2.78 4.82 -8.36
N SER A 76 -3.55 4.00 -9.04
CA SER A 76 -5.00 4.14 -9.14
C SER A 76 -5.63 2.75 -9.22
N PHE A 77 -6.46 2.40 -8.24
CA PHE A 77 -7.16 1.12 -8.17
C PHE A 77 -8.66 1.36 -8.07
N ALA A 78 -9.43 0.82 -9.01
CA ALA A 78 -10.88 0.86 -8.96
C ALA A 78 -11.42 -0.42 -8.31
N GLU A 79 -12.32 -0.24 -7.34
CA GLU A 79 -13.14 -1.32 -6.83
C GLU A 79 -14.29 -1.60 -7.82
N TYR A 80 -14.60 -2.86 -8.03
CA TYR A 80 -15.70 -3.25 -8.89
C TYR A 80 -16.53 -4.37 -8.25
N GLY A 81 -17.79 -4.45 -8.63
CA GLY A 81 -18.75 -5.38 -8.05
C GLY A 81 -19.99 -4.66 -7.51
N ASP A 82 -20.15 -4.53 -6.21
CA ASP A 82 -21.28 -3.79 -5.62
C ASP A 82 -21.05 -2.28 -5.73
N LYS A 83 -21.82 -1.60 -6.58
CA LYS A 83 -21.69 -0.17 -6.86
C LYS A 83 -21.95 0.73 -5.64
N ARG A 84 -22.68 0.27 -4.63
CA ARG A 84 -22.99 1.06 -3.43
C ARG A 84 -21.79 1.34 -2.56
N TYR A 85 -20.80 0.43 -2.59
CA TYR A 85 -19.64 0.46 -1.71
C TYR A 85 -18.32 0.58 -2.47
N SER A 86 -18.37 0.58 -3.80
CA SER A 86 -17.20 0.67 -4.66
C SER A 86 -16.72 2.09 -4.83
N GLY A 87 -15.41 2.27 -4.88
CA GLY A 87 -14.76 3.53 -5.13
C GLY A 87 -13.43 3.35 -5.83
N VAL A 88 -12.66 4.42 -5.89
CA VAL A 88 -11.33 4.45 -6.49
C VAL A 88 -10.32 4.88 -5.44
N PHE A 89 -9.32 4.05 -5.20
CA PHE A 89 -8.12 4.40 -4.45
C PHE A 89 -7.10 5.04 -5.38
N SER A 90 -6.55 6.17 -5.01
CA SER A 90 -5.47 6.82 -5.75
C SER A 90 -4.53 7.58 -4.83
N GLY A 91 -3.27 7.67 -5.20
CA GLY A 91 -2.27 8.37 -4.42
C GLY A 91 -0.85 7.99 -4.81
N PHE A 92 0.03 8.01 -3.84
CA PHE A 92 1.46 7.74 -4.00
C PHE A 92 1.88 6.50 -3.22
N PHE A 93 2.91 5.83 -3.71
CA PHE A 93 3.50 4.70 -3.03
C PHE A 93 5.02 4.79 -2.96
N LYS A 94 5.58 4.08 -1.98
CA LYS A 94 6.99 3.83 -1.79
C LYS A 94 7.19 2.33 -1.60
N GLN A 95 8.13 1.73 -2.31
CA GLN A 95 8.45 0.31 -2.22
C GLN A 95 9.95 0.10 -2.16
N GLY A 96 10.44 -0.56 -1.10
CA GLY A 96 11.82 -1.01 -1.03
C GLY A 96 12.11 -2.13 -2.03
N TYR A 97 13.29 -2.13 -2.61
CA TYR A 97 13.75 -3.17 -3.52
C TYR A 97 15.13 -3.71 -3.15
N ARG A 98 15.41 -4.94 -3.56
CA ARG A 98 16.73 -5.57 -3.54
C ARG A 98 17.13 -5.98 -4.93
N VAL A 99 18.43 -5.91 -5.20
CA VAL A 99 19.04 -6.44 -6.44
C VAL A 99 19.60 -7.80 -6.15
N ASN A 100 19.12 -8.82 -6.86
CA ASN A 100 19.63 -10.19 -6.82
C ASN A 100 20.18 -10.57 -8.21
N GLY A 101 21.51 -10.46 -8.37
CA GLY A 101 22.12 -10.61 -9.68
C GLY A 101 21.67 -9.52 -10.65
N GLN A 102 20.93 -9.90 -11.71
CA GLN A 102 20.32 -8.94 -12.66
C GLN A 102 18.83 -8.69 -12.42
N GLN A 103 18.25 -9.28 -11.36
CA GLN A 103 16.83 -9.15 -11.03
C GLN A 103 16.63 -8.19 -9.86
N ILE A 104 15.56 -7.42 -9.95
CA ILE A 104 15.08 -6.56 -8.86
C ILE A 104 13.96 -7.30 -8.15
N GLU A 105 14.09 -7.49 -6.85
CA GLU A 105 13.10 -8.14 -6.00
C GLU A 105 12.51 -7.14 -5.00
N LYS A 106 11.31 -7.44 -4.50
CA LYS A 106 10.73 -6.74 -3.35
C LYS A 106 11.65 -6.91 -2.14
N GLY A 107 11.97 -5.84 -1.45
CA GLY A 107 12.71 -5.88 -0.18
C GLY A 107 11.97 -6.75 0.84
N ARG A 108 12.73 -7.43 1.70
CA ARG A 108 12.20 -8.21 2.82
C ARG A 108 12.61 -7.55 4.12
N ASN A 109 11.70 -7.47 5.06
CA ASN A 109 12.00 -7.06 6.42
C ASN A 109 12.38 -8.31 7.24
N GLU A 110 13.69 -8.59 7.35
CA GLU A 110 14.23 -9.70 8.14
C GLU A 110 14.43 -9.33 9.62
N MET A 111 14.44 -8.02 9.92
CA MET A 111 14.55 -7.47 11.27
C MET A 111 13.19 -6.94 11.75
N ALA A 112 12.32 -7.84 12.20
CA ALA A 112 10.99 -7.50 12.73
C ALA A 112 11.02 -6.46 13.88
N GLU A 113 12.15 -6.32 14.56
CA GLU A 113 12.31 -5.37 15.65
C GLU A 113 12.29 -3.90 15.22
N LEU A 114 12.69 -3.59 13.99
CA LEU A 114 12.76 -2.21 13.48
C LEU A 114 11.44 -1.70 12.87
N ARG A 115 10.50 -2.57 12.58
CA ARG A 115 9.17 -2.27 12.00
C ARG A 115 9.20 -1.21 10.88
N LEU A 116 10.19 -1.33 9.99
CA LEU A 116 10.30 -0.45 8.85
C LEU A 116 9.36 -0.90 7.73
N ASN A 117 8.54 0.00 7.26
CA ASN A 117 7.71 -0.27 6.09
C ASN A 117 8.58 -0.41 4.85
N LEU A 118 8.46 -1.55 4.17
CA LEU A 118 9.05 -1.74 2.84
C LEU A 118 8.07 -1.37 1.73
N ALA A 119 6.78 -1.31 2.04
CA ALA A 119 5.73 -0.84 1.13
C ALA A 119 4.79 0.08 1.88
N GLU A 120 4.63 1.29 1.39
CA GLU A 120 3.70 2.29 1.91
C GLU A 120 2.87 2.88 0.78
N TYR A 121 1.58 3.03 1.03
CA TYR A 121 0.63 3.65 0.11
C TYR A 121 -0.14 4.74 0.85
N ARG A 122 -0.22 5.92 0.27
CA ARG A 122 -0.93 7.08 0.84
C ARG A 122 -1.75 7.77 -0.24
N GLY A 123 -2.98 8.10 0.09
CA GLY A 123 -3.85 8.79 -0.87
C GLY A 123 -5.26 8.92 -0.38
N ASN A 124 -6.19 8.79 -1.32
CA ASN A 124 -7.61 8.94 -1.08
C ASN A 124 -8.40 7.79 -1.69
N TRP A 125 -9.52 7.50 -1.08
CA TRP A 125 -10.59 6.72 -1.66
C TRP A 125 -11.76 7.65 -2.02
N ARG A 126 -12.25 7.53 -3.24
CA ARG A 126 -13.39 8.32 -3.74
C ARG A 126 -14.52 7.40 -4.14
N SER A 127 -15.69 7.59 -3.54
CA SER A 127 -16.89 6.86 -3.92
C SER A 127 -17.49 7.39 -5.25
N ALA A 128 -18.40 6.60 -5.83
CA ALA A 128 -19.08 6.98 -7.07
C ALA A 128 -19.89 8.29 -6.94
N ASN A 129 -20.38 8.63 -5.76
CA ASN A 129 -21.12 9.87 -5.49
C ASN A 129 -20.23 11.04 -5.06
N GLY A 130 -18.91 10.90 -5.12
CA GLY A 130 -17.95 11.97 -4.84
C GLY A 130 -17.51 12.12 -3.39
N LEU A 131 -17.93 11.25 -2.47
CA LEU A 131 -17.39 11.20 -1.11
C LEU A 131 -15.90 10.85 -1.16
N ILE A 132 -15.06 11.65 -0.50
CA ILE A 132 -13.61 11.44 -0.43
C ILE A 132 -13.23 11.09 1.00
N LYS A 133 -12.45 10.02 1.15
CA LYS A 133 -11.83 9.59 2.41
C LYS A 133 -10.33 9.48 2.24
N ILE A 134 -9.57 10.01 3.19
CA ILE A 134 -8.12 9.78 3.26
C ILE A 134 -7.88 8.30 3.55
N CYS A 135 -6.89 7.71 2.90
CA CYS A 135 -6.51 6.33 3.16
C CYS A 135 -5.00 6.15 3.12
N SER A 136 -4.51 5.22 3.93
CA SER A 136 -3.12 4.77 3.89
C SER A 136 -3.04 3.31 4.30
N TRP A 137 -2.11 2.58 3.70
CA TRP A 137 -1.81 1.20 4.09
C TRP A 137 -0.34 0.87 3.87
N ALA A 138 0.12 -0.13 4.58
CA ALA A 138 1.50 -0.57 4.52
C ALA A 138 1.62 -2.05 4.88
N ASP A 139 2.84 -2.60 4.75
CA ASP A 139 3.15 -3.99 5.09
C ASP A 139 3.44 -4.20 6.59
N GLU A 140 3.90 -3.18 7.31
CA GLU A 140 4.24 -3.28 8.74
C GLU A 140 3.52 -2.25 9.61
N VAL A 141 3.83 -0.97 9.44
CA VAL A 141 3.27 0.13 10.25
C VAL A 141 2.42 1.03 9.37
N ILE A 142 1.14 1.18 9.72
CA ILE A 142 0.22 2.03 8.96
C ILE A 142 0.67 3.49 9.08
N PRO A 143 0.97 4.18 7.96
CA PRO A 143 1.38 5.57 7.98
C PRO A 143 0.31 6.48 8.59
N ASP A 144 0.74 7.51 9.32
CA ASP A 144 -0.14 8.53 9.92
C ASP A 144 -1.21 7.99 10.88
N THR A 145 -0.97 6.81 11.44
CA THR A 145 -1.89 6.20 12.40
C THR A 145 -1.88 6.98 13.72
N PRO A 146 -3.04 7.35 14.26
CA PRO A 146 -3.12 7.93 15.60
C PRO A 146 -2.51 7.00 16.64
N VAL A 147 -1.85 7.56 17.65
CA VAL A 147 -1.17 6.79 18.72
C VAL A 147 -2.10 5.78 19.39
N ASN A 148 -3.39 6.09 19.47
CA ASN A 148 -4.40 5.25 20.13
C ASN A 148 -5.04 4.20 19.20
N PHE A 149 -4.66 4.13 17.93
CA PHE A 149 -5.32 3.23 16.96
C PHE A 149 -5.18 1.75 17.35
N CYS A 150 -4.02 1.36 17.84
CA CYS A 150 -3.77 -0.04 18.24
C CYS A 150 -4.58 -0.48 19.45
N LEU A 151 -4.97 0.44 20.33
CA LEU A 151 -5.69 0.10 21.57
C LEU A 151 -7.16 -0.26 21.32
N PHE A 152 -7.73 0.17 20.20
CA PHE A 152 -9.15 -0.08 19.88
C PHE A 152 -9.37 -1.31 19.00
N ASN A 153 -8.35 -1.78 18.29
CA ASN A 153 -8.49 -2.91 17.38
C ASN A 153 -8.23 -4.27 18.03
N ASP A 154 -7.50 -4.31 19.15
CA ASP A 154 -7.28 -5.55 19.91
C ASP A 154 -8.46 -5.93 20.82
N ALA A 155 -9.45 -5.04 20.97
CA ALA A 155 -10.63 -5.25 21.79
C ALA A 155 -11.88 -5.69 21.02
N GLY A 156 -11.76 -5.92 19.72
CA GLY A 156 -12.87 -6.22 18.80
C GLY A 156 -12.85 -7.60 18.16
N GLU A 157 -12.07 -8.54 18.70
CA GLU A 157 -12.16 -9.96 18.34
C GLU A 157 -13.00 -10.75 19.35
#